data_d2249211e893152c2f7592547591a3f2
#
_entry.id   d2249211e893152c2f7592547591a3f2
#
_cell.length_a   1.000
_cell.length_b   1.000
_cell.length_c   1.000
_cell.angle_alpha   90.00
_cell.angle_beta   90.00
_cell.angle_gamma   90.00
#
_symmetry.space_group_name_H-M   'P 1'
#
loop_
_entity.id
_entity.type
_entity.pdbx_description
1 polymer ?
#
loop_
_entity_poly.entity_id
_entity_poly.type
_entity_poly.pdbx_seq_one_letter_code
_entity_poly.pdbx_strand_id
1 'polypeptide(L)'
;LKVNYFGQPDQIELFIELVPKPLGNLTPLLHKLNVGAEITLRKRPKGIFKFQSQFKNHIMISTVTGVAPFVSMIRSIDFKNTDYKIWIFEGASFIDEFGYSNELTSVSKTNEKISFTPTCSRPDDPKNSSWKGVTGRVNKIFSSIYDLENIEKEDTILYACGHPDMVSDVEKKYSNKFNFIEEKFWKP
;
A
#
# COMPACT_ATOMS: atom_id res chain seq x y z
N LEU A 1 1.28 -12.22 -1.12
CA LEU A 1 0.08 -12.37 -0.32
C LEU A 1 0.28 -11.64 1.00
N LYS A 2 -0.42 -10.57 1.26
CA LYS A 2 -0.38 -9.88 2.54
C LYS A 2 -1.67 -10.06 3.31
N VAL A 3 -1.52 -10.27 4.60
CA VAL A 3 -2.61 -10.50 5.53
C VAL A 3 -2.89 -9.19 6.25
N ASN A 4 -4.10 -8.65 6.09
CA ASN A 4 -4.61 -7.59 6.92
C ASN A 4 -5.20 -8.16 8.19
N TYR A 5 -4.66 -7.79 9.33
CA TYR A 5 -5.22 -8.14 10.64
C TYR A 5 -5.97 -6.95 11.19
N PHE A 6 -7.26 -7.07 11.24
CA PHE A 6 -8.12 -6.05 11.80
C PHE A 6 -8.41 -6.34 13.26
N GLY A 7 -7.73 -5.99 14.21
CA GLY A 7 -8.15 -5.93 15.60
C GLY A 7 -9.29 -6.88 16.07
N GLN A 8 -9.88 -7.61 15.14
CA GLN A 8 -10.83 -8.70 15.38
C GLN A 8 -10.05 -10.00 15.35
N PRO A 9 -9.89 -10.68 16.50
CA PRO A 9 -9.03 -11.84 16.64
C PRO A 9 -9.40 -13.02 15.73
N ASP A 10 -10.58 -12.99 15.14
CA ASP A 10 -11.17 -14.13 14.42
C ASP A 10 -11.29 -13.92 12.91
N GLN A 11 -10.83 -12.78 12.37
CA GLN A 11 -10.95 -12.49 10.94
C GLN A 11 -9.63 -12.01 10.32
N ILE A 12 -9.31 -12.59 9.18
CA ILE A 12 -8.15 -12.20 8.36
C ILE A 12 -8.67 -11.87 6.96
N GLU A 13 -8.36 -10.67 6.49
CA GLU A 13 -8.66 -10.25 5.12
C GLU A 13 -7.42 -10.36 4.25
N LEU A 14 -7.55 -10.92 3.06
CA LEU A 14 -6.48 -11.08 2.10
C LEU A 14 -6.82 -10.33 0.82
N PHE A 15 -5.94 -9.43 0.40
CA PHE A 15 -6.00 -8.86 -0.94
C PHE A 15 -5.06 -9.63 -1.86
N ILE A 16 -5.62 -10.32 -2.85
CA ILE A 16 -4.90 -11.29 -3.68
C ILE A 16 -5.04 -10.91 -5.15
N GLU A 17 -3.93 -10.60 -5.79
CA GLU A 17 -3.83 -10.53 -7.24
C GLU A 17 -3.64 -11.92 -7.83
N LEU A 18 -4.39 -12.26 -8.87
CA LEU A 18 -4.22 -13.52 -9.58
C LEU A 18 -2.97 -13.48 -10.46
N VAL A 19 -1.98 -14.26 -10.09
CA VAL A 19 -0.82 -14.53 -10.93
C VAL A 19 -1.03 -15.88 -11.60
N PRO A 20 -1.30 -15.95 -12.93
CA PRO A 20 -1.60 -17.21 -13.62
C PRO A 20 -0.37 -18.12 -13.69
N LYS A 21 -0.60 -19.43 -13.89
CA LYS A 21 0.47 -20.37 -14.20
C LYS A 21 1.14 -20.01 -15.54
N PRO A 22 2.44 -20.28 -15.72
CA PRO A 22 3.33 -21.02 -14.81
C PRO A 22 3.96 -20.17 -13.69
N LEU A 23 3.80 -18.84 -13.67
CA LEU A 23 4.45 -17.94 -12.70
C LEU A 23 3.83 -18.03 -11.31
N GLY A 24 2.50 -18.12 -11.22
CA GLY A 24 1.77 -18.22 -9.95
C GLY A 24 1.49 -19.67 -9.53
N ASN A 25 1.87 -20.02 -8.31
CA ASN A 25 1.57 -21.34 -7.73
C ASN A 25 0.43 -21.26 -6.70
N LEU A 26 0.47 -20.28 -5.79
CA LEU A 26 -0.47 -20.17 -4.68
C LEU A 26 -1.74 -19.39 -5.07
N THR A 27 -1.59 -18.25 -5.74
CA THR A 27 -2.74 -17.39 -6.05
C THR A 27 -3.79 -18.05 -6.93
N PRO A 28 -3.45 -18.91 -7.94
CA PRO A 28 -4.45 -19.67 -8.67
C PRO A 28 -5.23 -20.67 -7.83
N LEU A 29 -4.61 -21.20 -6.75
CA LEU A 29 -5.32 -22.10 -5.83
C LEU A 29 -6.28 -21.31 -4.94
N LEU A 30 -5.83 -20.18 -4.41
CA LEU A 30 -6.68 -19.31 -3.58
C LEU A 30 -7.88 -18.77 -4.33
N HIS A 31 -7.72 -18.40 -5.61
CA HIS A 31 -8.82 -17.93 -6.46
C HIS A 31 -9.88 -19.01 -6.77
N LYS A 32 -9.57 -20.28 -6.57
CA LYS A 32 -10.51 -21.40 -6.77
C LYS A 32 -11.29 -21.78 -5.51
N LEU A 33 -10.96 -21.19 -4.37
CA LEU A 33 -11.64 -21.49 -3.12
C LEU A 33 -13.06 -20.92 -3.12
N ASN A 34 -13.99 -21.73 -2.64
CA ASN A 34 -15.36 -21.34 -2.39
C ASN A 34 -15.59 -21.04 -0.90
N VAL A 35 -16.70 -20.37 -0.60
CA VAL A 35 -17.13 -20.16 0.79
C VAL A 35 -17.28 -21.53 1.50
N GLY A 36 -16.68 -21.64 2.68
CA GLY A 36 -16.62 -22.88 3.44
C GLY A 36 -15.36 -23.71 3.23
N ALA A 37 -14.47 -23.33 2.29
CA ALA A 37 -13.17 -23.98 2.14
C ALA A 37 -12.25 -23.65 3.31
N GLU A 38 -11.49 -24.65 3.74
CA GLU A 38 -10.51 -24.49 4.83
C GLU A 38 -9.12 -24.22 4.28
N ILE A 39 -8.40 -23.29 4.93
CA ILE A 39 -6.98 -23.01 4.66
C ILE A 39 -6.17 -23.05 5.95
N THR A 40 -4.95 -23.56 5.85
CA THR A 40 -4.04 -23.57 6.99
C THR A 40 -3.11 -22.36 6.97
N LEU A 41 -3.14 -21.59 8.04
CA LEU A 41 -2.23 -20.46 8.25
C LEU A 41 -1.19 -20.80 9.33
N ARG A 42 0.01 -20.23 9.19
CA ARG A 42 1.00 -20.32 10.26
C ARG A 42 0.51 -19.53 11.48
N LYS A 43 0.63 -20.13 12.66
CA LYS A 43 0.20 -19.54 13.93
C LYS A 43 0.87 -18.19 14.23
N ARG A 44 2.11 -17.98 13.78
CA ARG A 44 2.85 -16.75 14.02
C ARG A 44 3.15 -16.06 12.70
N PRO A 45 2.71 -14.81 12.50
CA PRO A 45 3.10 -14.00 11.35
C PRO A 45 4.61 -13.73 11.44
N LYS A 46 5.24 -13.62 10.28
CA LYS A 46 6.64 -13.20 10.14
C LYS A 46 6.70 -11.90 9.38
N GLY A 47 7.63 -11.03 9.73
CA GLY A 47 7.88 -9.77 9.04
C GLY A 47 8.12 -8.62 10.01
N ILE A 48 8.76 -7.57 9.51
CA ILE A 48 9.11 -6.34 10.26
C ILE A 48 8.32 -5.11 9.77
N PHE A 49 7.49 -5.27 8.75
CA PHE A 49 6.73 -4.18 8.14
C PHE A 49 5.54 -3.81 9.02
N LYS A 50 5.78 -2.91 9.99
CA LYS A 50 4.84 -2.50 11.02
C LYS A 50 4.77 -0.97 11.08
N PHE A 51 3.64 -0.46 11.56
CA PHE A 51 3.47 0.94 11.87
C PHE A 51 4.48 1.39 12.94
N GLN A 52 5.17 2.51 12.71
CA GLN A 52 6.22 3.06 13.57
C GLN A 52 5.69 4.29 14.31
N SER A 53 5.08 4.07 15.46
CA SER A 53 4.35 5.09 16.24
C SER A 53 5.22 6.23 16.79
N GLN A 54 6.54 6.11 16.74
CA GLN A 54 7.46 7.16 17.15
C GLN A 54 7.58 8.32 16.16
N PHE A 55 7.10 8.17 14.92
CA PHE A 55 7.10 9.23 13.92
C PHE A 55 5.73 9.88 13.81
N LYS A 56 5.68 11.17 13.50
CA LYS A 56 4.42 11.90 13.27
C LYS A 56 3.96 11.86 11.83
N ASN A 57 4.90 11.85 10.89
CA ASN A 57 4.63 11.91 9.46
C ASN A 57 4.90 10.55 8.79
N HIS A 58 3.90 9.99 8.12
CA HIS A 58 3.98 8.68 7.47
C HIS A 58 3.71 8.81 5.98
N ILE A 59 4.72 8.59 5.15
CA ILE A 59 4.60 8.54 3.69
C ILE A 59 4.55 7.08 3.27
N MET A 60 3.43 6.64 2.72
CA MET A 60 3.15 5.25 2.36
C MET A 60 3.03 5.11 0.85
N ILE A 61 3.99 4.42 0.23
CA ILE A 61 4.07 4.24 -1.23
C ILE A 61 3.86 2.77 -1.57
N SER A 62 2.87 2.48 -2.41
CA SER A 62 2.54 1.11 -2.80
C SER A 62 2.28 0.96 -4.28
N THR A 63 2.31 -0.31 -4.72
CA THR A 63 1.74 -0.73 -5.99
C THR A 63 0.76 -1.87 -5.75
N VAL A 64 -0.44 -1.75 -6.36
CA VAL A 64 -1.51 -2.77 -6.37
C VAL A 64 -1.73 -3.36 -4.96
N THR A 65 -1.50 -4.66 -4.77
CA THR A 65 -1.68 -5.35 -3.49
C THR A 65 -0.77 -4.85 -2.35
N GLY A 66 0.23 -4.03 -2.67
CA GLY A 66 1.11 -3.38 -1.69
C GLY A 66 0.39 -2.40 -0.76
N VAL A 67 -0.80 -1.94 -1.11
CA VAL A 67 -1.63 -1.07 -0.27
C VAL A 67 -2.19 -1.79 0.96
N ALA A 68 -2.37 -3.11 0.90
CA ALA A 68 -3.03 -3.89 1.95
C ALA A 68 -2.46 -3.69 3.37
N PRO A 69 -1.13 -3.71 3.63
CA PRO A 69 -0.62 -3.42 4.96
C PRO A 69 -0.88 -1.98 5.42
N PHE A 70 -0.94 -1.02 4.51
CA PHE A 70 -1.25 0.37 4.87
C PHE A 70 -2.71 0.51 5.32
N VAL A 71 -3.63 -0.14 4.63
CA VAL A 71 -5.04 -0.21 5.06
C VAL A 71 -5.15 -0.82 6.46
N SER A 72 -4.43 -1.92 6.72
CA SER A 72 -4.38 -2.55 8.05
C SER A 72 -3.85 -1.60 9.14
N MET A 73 -2.77 -0.87 8.85
CA MET A 73 -2.20 0.12 9.76
C MET A 73 -3.21 1.24 10.06
N ILE A 74 -3.82 1.82 9.03
CA ILE A 74 -4.78 2.92 9.16
C ILE A 74 -6.00 2.52 9.98
N ARG A 75 -6.56 1.34 9.73
CA ARG A 75 -7.70 0.82 10.48
C ARG A 75 -7.40 0.57 11.96
N SER A 76 -6.13 0.44 12.34
CA SER A 76 -5.69 0.23 13.72
C SER A 76 -5.40 1.53 14.48
N ILE A 77 -5.40 2.71 13.82
CA ILE A 77 -5.04 3.98 14.43
C ILE A 77 -6.30 4.68 15.00
N ASP A 78 -6.22 5.10 16.24
CA ASP A 78 -7.19 6.03 16.82
C ASP A 78 -6.81 7.49 16.51
N PHE A 79 -7.29 8.00 15.39
CA PHE A 79 -7.00 9.35 14.92
C PHE A 79 -7.53 10.48 15.81
N LYS A 80 -8.41 10.20 16.77
CA LYS A 80 -8.90 11.19 17.71
C LYS A 80 -7.85 11.55 18.76
N ASN A 81 -7.01 10.57 19.09
CA ASN A 81 -6.01 10.67 20.14
C ASN A 81 -4.56 10.70 19.63
N THR A 82 -4.37 10.96 18.33
CA THR A 82 -3.04 11.00 17.71
C THR A 82 -2.91 12.17 16.75
N ASP A 83 -1.67 12.67 16.57
CA ASP A 83 -1.34 13.75 15.63
C ASP A 83 -0.61 13.24 14.38
N TYR A 84 -0.80 11.98 14.04
CA TYR A 84 -0.21 11.41 12.82
C TYR A 84 -0.75 12.08 11.57
N LYS A 85 0.15 12.39 10.63
CA LYS A 85 -0.17 12.80 9.25
C LYS A 85 0.25 11.69 8.32
N ILE A 86 -0.67 11.23 7.48
CA ILE A 86 -0.46 10.07 6.62
C ILE A 86 -0.74 10.43 5.17
N TRP A 87 0.23 10.19 4.30
CA TRP A 87 0.10 10.33 2.85
C TRP A 87 0.25 8.97 2.21
N ILE A 88 -0.78 8.55 1.49
CA ILE A 88 -0.86 7.25 0.83
C ILE A 88 -0.81 7.47 -0.67
N PHE A 89 0.18 6.89 -1.30
CA PHE A 89 0.34 6.87 -2.75
C PHE A 89 0.21 5.43 -3.25
N GLU A 90 -0.80 5.16 -4.05
CA GLU A 90 -1.01 3.84 -4.63
C GLU A 90 -0.87 3.92 -6.16
N GLY A 91 0.09 3.17 -6.72
CA GLY A 91 0.31 3.04 -8.15
C GLY A 91 -0.31 1.77 -8.70
N ALA A 92 -0.98 1.87 -9.85
CA ALA A 92 -1.47 0.73 -10.61
C ALA A 92 -1.27 0.94 -12.12
N SER A 93 -1.33 -0.13 -12.90
CA SER A 93 -1.36 -0.04 -14.37
C SER A 93 -2.78 0.21 -14.87
N PHE A 94 -3.76 -0.39 -14.21
CA PHE A 94 -5.17 -0.35 -14.59
C PHE A 94 -6.06 0.06 -13.43
N ILE A 95 -7.21 0.66 -13.74
CA ILE A 95 -8.16 1.19 -12.74
C ILE A 95 -8.80 0.10 -11.88
N ASP A 96 -8.92 -1.11 -12.38
CA ASP A 96 -9.46 -2.26 -11.67
C ASP A 96 -8.45 -2.94 -10.73
N GLU A 97 -7.19 -2.49 -10.74
CA GLU A 97 -6.14 -2.97 -9.83
C GLU A 97 -6.09 -2.19 -8.50
N PHE A 98 -6.78 -1.04 -8.39
CA PHE A 98 -6.82 -0.26 -7.15
C PHE A 98 -7.68 -0.93 -6.08
N GLY A 99 -7.02 -1.61 -5.15
CA GLY A 99 -7.68 -2.17 -3.98
C GLY A 99 -7.95 -1.11 -2.91
N TYR A 100 -9.09 -1.25 -2.23
CA TYR A 100 -9.48 -0.33 -1.14
C TYR A 100 -9.64 1.14 -1.52
N SER A 101 -9.65 1.48 -2.82
CA SER A 101 -9.70 2.86 -3.30
C SER A 101 -10.92 3.63 -2.76
N ASN A 102 -12.10 3.00 -2.71
CA ASN A 102 -13.30 3.61 -2.15
C ASN A 102 -13.16 3.89 -0.65
N GLU A 103 -12.60 2.97 0.11
CA GLU A 103 -12.36 3.12 1.55
C GLU A 103 -11.35 4.24 1.81
N LEU A 104 -10.19 4.20 1.16
CA LEU A 104 -9.13 5.20 1.32
C LEU A 104 -9.59 6.58 0.88
N THR A 105 -10.36 6.69 -0.20
CA THR A 105 -10.97 7.95 -0.63
C THR A 105 -11.98 8.46 0.40
N SER A 106 -12.80 7.61 0.97
CA SER A 106 -13.76 7.99 2.01
C SER A 106 -13.05 8.49 3.27
N VAL A 107 -12.05 7.76 3.74
CA VAL A 107 -11.27 8.13 4.92
C VAL A 107 -10.55 9.46 4.71
N SER A 108 -9.93 9.68 3.55
CA SER A 108 -9.22 10.93 3.25
C SER A 108 -10.15 12.15 3.14
N LYS A 109 -11.41 11.96 2.77
CA LYS A 109 -12.41 13.04 2.74
C LYS A 109 -12.94 13.42 4.13
N THR A 110 -12.95 12.48 5.06
CA THR A 110 -13.52 12.66 6.41
C THR A 110 -12.47 12.94 7.47
N ASN A 111 -11.19 12.76 7.14
CA ASN A 111 -10.08 12.96 8.08
C ASN A 111 -8.94 13.73 7.38
N GLU A 112 -8.76 15.00 7.73
CA GLU A 112 -7.72 15.89 7.19
C GLU A 112 -6.27 15.44 7.46
N LYS A 113 -6.09 14.52 8.42
CA LYS A 113 -4.79 13.93 8.73
C LYS A 113 -4.36 12.87 7.71
N ILE A 114 -5.26 12.45 6.81
CA ILE A 114 -5.01 11.41 5.81
C ILE A 114 -5.21 11.97 4.40
N SER A 115 -4.22 11.75 3.55
CA SER A 115 -4.30 12.04 2.12
C SER A 115 -4.13 10.75 1.33
N PHE A 116 -4.97 10.53 0.32
CA PHE A 116 -4.89 9.39 -0.59
C PHE A 116 -4.77 9.86 -2.04
N THR A 117 -3.72 9.41 -2.73
CA THR A 117 -3.43 9.77 -4.12
C THR A 117 -3.17 8.51 -4.94
N PRO A 118 -4.19 7.96 -5.61
CA PRO A 118 -4.01 6.89 -6.57
C PRO A 118 -3.43 7.42 -7.88
N THR A 119 -2.53 6.64 -8.51
CA THR A 119 -1.84 7.02 -9.74
C THR A 119 -1.89 5.91 -10.79
N CYS A 120 -2.38 6.20 -11.99
CA CYS A 120 -2.44 5.25 -13.09
C CYS A 120 -1.25 5.42 -14.03
N SER A 121 -0.47 4.36 -14.25
CA SER A 121 0.75 4.41 -15.05
C SER A 121 0.53 4.21 -16.55
N ARG A 122 -0.68 3.78 -16.99
CA ARG A 122 -1.06 3.56 -18.39
C ARG A 122 -2.33 4.32 -18.75
N PRO A 123 -2.35 5.67 -18.66
CA PRO A 123 -3.57 6.45 -18.85
C PRO A 123 -4.19 6.31 -20.24
N ASP A 124 -3.37 6.03 -21.25
CA ASP A 124 -3.80 5.94 -22.66
C ASP A 124 -4.35 4.54 -23.04
N ASP A 125 -4.29 3.56 -22.13
CA ASP A 125 -4.89 2.24 -22.36
C ASP A 125 -6.42 2.35 -22.36
N PRO A 126 -7.11 1.72 -23.33
CA PRO A 126 -8.59 1.76 -23.40
C PRO A 126 -9.30 1.33 -22.11
N LYS A 127 -8.71 0.40 -21.34
CA LYS A 127 -9.23 -0.02 -20.02
C LYS A 127 -9.26 1.12 -19.00
N ASN A 128 -8.43 2.13 -19.18
CA ASN A 128 -8.30 3.29 -18.31
C ASN A 128 -9.04 4.54 -18.81
N SER A 129 -9.87 4.42 -19.84
CA SER A 129 -10.55 5.56 -20.48
C SER A 129 -11.40 6.42 -19.52
N SER A 130 -11.87 5.85 -18.42
CA SER A 130 -12.60 6.55 -17.35
C SER A 130 -11.69 7.22 -16.31
N TRP A 131 -10.38 7.02 -16.36
CA TRP A 131 -9.45 7.60 -15.40
C TRP A 131 -9.37 9.13 -15.53
N LYS A 132 -9.54 9.84 -14.42
CA LYS A 132 -9.44 11.30 -14.35
C LYS A 132 -8.47 11.78 -13.27
N GLY A 133 -7.79 10.82 -12.60
CA GLY A 133 -6.86 11.11 -11.53
C GLY A 133 -5.43 11.34 -12.01
N VAL A 134 -4.50 11.27 -11.09
CA VAL A 134 -3.06 11.45 -11.34
C VAL A 134 -2.53 10.35 -12.25
N THR A 135 -1.66 10.70 -13.21
CA THR A 135 -1.06 9.77 -14.18
C THR A 135 0.44 9.64 -13.98
N GLY A 136 0.96 8.44 -14.22
CA GLY A 136 2.39 8.13 -14.13
C GLY A 136 2.70 7.08 -13.07
N ARG A 137 3.97 6.68 -13.02
CA ARG A 137 4.45 5.70 -12.04
C ARG A 137 4.62 6.34 -10.68
N VAL A 138 4.04 5.75 -9.64
CA VAL A 138 4.00 6.30 -8.28
C VAL A 138 5.39 6.68 -7.73
N ASN A 139 6.42 5.87 -7.98
CA ASN A 139 7.79 6.13 -7.54
C ASN A 139 8.46 7.34 -8.22
N LYS A 140 7.85 7.87 -9.30
CA LYS A 140 8.37 9.04 -10.00
C LYS A 140 7.59 10.31 -9.70
N ILE A 141 6.30 10.17 -9.42
CA ILE A 141 5.41 11.33 -9.31
C ILE A 141 5.07 11.72 -7.87
N PHE A 142 5.22 10.82 -6.87
CA PHE A 142 4.83 11.16 -5.50
C PHE A 142 5.62 12.36 -4.95
N SER A 143 6.90 12.51 -5.30
CA SER A 143 7.73 13.63 -4.87
C SER A 143 7.41 14.96 -5.54
N SER A 144 6.71 14.95 -6.69
CA SER A 144 6.21 16.18 -7.32
C SER A 144 4.84 16.61 -6.79
N ILE A 145 4.10 15.68 -6.20
CA ILE A 145 2.79 15.94 -5.58
C ILE A 145 2.96 16.43 -4.16
N TYR A 146 3.98 15.93 -3.48
CA TYR A 146 4.26 16.21 -2.09
C TYR A 146 5.59 16.92 -1.94
N ASP A 147 5.59 18.07 -1.27
CA ASP A 147 6.79 18.86 -0.99
C ASP A 147 7.64 18.18 0.11
N LEU A 148 8.54 17.30 -0.33
CA LEU A 148 9.44 16.56 0.55
C LEU A 148 10.56 17.44 1.12
N GLU A 149 10.79 18.65 0.58
CA GLU A 149 11.86 19.54 1.04
C GLU A 149 11.47 20.26 2.33
N ASN A 150 10.17 20.53 2.51
CA ASN A 150 9.62 21.24 3.65
C ASN A 150 9.07 20.34 4.76
N ILE A 151 9.32 19.01 4.69
CA ILE A 151 8.91 18.09 5.75
C ILE A 151 10.03 17.87 6.78
N GLU A 152 9.67 17.79 8.06
CA GLU A 152 10.60 17.45 9.14
C GLU A 152 11.05 15.98 9.01
N LYS A 153 12.27 15.77 8.52
CA LYS A 153 12.80 14.44 8.17
C LYS A 153 12.96 13.54 9.38
N GLU A 154 13.32 14.08 10.52
CA GLU A 154 13.51 13.38 11.79
C GLU A 154 12.20 12.79 12.30
N ASP A 155 11.08 13.49 12.09
CA ASP A 155 9.71 13.06 12.48
C ASP A 155 8.99 12.30 11.36
N THR A 156 9.68 11.97 10.25
CA THR A 156 9.08 11.34 9.08
C THR A 156 9.63 9.96 8.81
N ILE A 157 8.72 9.03 8.54
CA ILE A 157 9.03 7.70 8.03
C ILE A 157 8.39 7.46 6.68
N LEU A 158 9.14 6.84 5.77
CA LEU A 158 8.70 6.45 4.45
C LEU A 158 8.59 4.92 4.38
N TYR A 159 7.45 4.44 3.92
CA TYR A 159 7.18 3.03 3.68
C TYR A 159 7.06 2.77 2.18
N ALA A 160 7.68 1.69 1.71
CA ALA A 160 7.53 1.25 0.33
C ALA A 160 7.13 -0.23 0.29
N CYS A 161 6.05 -0.55 -0.43
CA CYS A 161 5.53 -1.91 -0.48
C CYS A 161 4.95 -2.27 -1.84
N GLY A 162 5.32 -3.44 -2.38
CA GLY A 162 4.78 -3.97 -3.63
C GLY A 162 5.85 -4.44 -4.61
N HIS A 163 5.78 -3.94 -5.85
CA HIS A 163 6.69 -4.35 -6.93
C HIS A 163 8.15 -4.03 -6.59
N PRO A 164 9.08 -4.99 -6.72
CA PRO A 164 10.49 -4.81 -6.35
C PRO A 164 11.17 -3.60 -6.98
N ASP A 165 10.93 -3.33 -8.27
CA ASP A 165 11.56 -2.20 -8.96
C ASP A 165 11.07 -0.86 -8.40
N MET A 166 9.77 -0.76 -8.07
CA MET A 166 9.23 0.44 -7.43
C MET A 166 9.87 0.66 -6.06
N VAL A 167 9.90 -0.39 -5.24
CA VAL A 167 10.49 -0.34 -3.90
C VAL A 167 11.96 0.01 -3.96
N SER A 168 12.74 -0.62 -4.85
CA SER A 168 14.17 -0.36 -5.01
C SER A 168 14.48 1.05 -5.52
N ASP A 169 13.63 1.61 -6.39
CA ASP A 169 13.80 2.99 -6.88
C ASP A 169 13.54 4.01 -5.75
N VAL A 170 12.50 3.78 -4.95
CA VAL A 170 12.19 4.61 -3.76
C VAL A 170 13.30 4.51 -2.72
N GLU A 171 13.76 3.30 -2.40
CA GLU A 171 14.87 3.04 -1.48
C GLU A 171 16.12 3.83 -1.87
N LYS A 172 16.57 3.68 -3.12
CA LYS A 172 17.78 4.37 -3.62
C LYS A 172 17.70 5.89 -3.50
N LYS A 173 16.50 6.47 -3.68
CA LYS A 173 16.33 7.92 -3.68
C LYS A 173 16.17 8.52 -2.29
N TYR A 174 15.57 7.78 -1.37
CA TYR A 174 15.04 8.37 -0.14
C TYR A 174 15.52 7.72 1.16
N SER A 175 16.09 6.51 1.16
CA SER A 175 16.55 5.84 2.38
C SER A 175 17.64 6.60 3.14
N ASN A 176 18.44 7.42 2.44
CA ASN A 176 19.45 8.30 3.05
C ASN A 176 18.87 9.63 3.56
N LYS A 177 17.61 9.93 3.26
CA LYS A 177 16.98 11.21 3.58
C LYS A 177 15.91 11.09 4.65
N PHE A 178 15.27 9.93 4.76
CA PHE A 178 14.18 9.62 5.68
C PHE A 178 14.42 8.30 6.37
N ASN A 179 13.81 8.12 7.54
CA ASN A 179 13.62 6.78 8.07
C ASN A 179 12.83 5.95 7.07
N PHE A 180 13.26 4.73 6.79
CA PHE A 180 12.74 3.95 5.68
C PHE A 180 12.49 2.51 6.06
N ILE A 181 11.31 1.99 5.69
CA ILE A 181 10.96 0.57 5.82
C ILE A 181 10.37 0.10 4.50
N GLU A 182 10.80 -1.09 4.05
CA GLU A 182 10.32 -1.67 2.81
C GLU A 182 9.83 -3.10 2.96
N GLU A 183 8.99 -3.50 1.99
CA GLU A 183 8.70 -4.90 1.75
C GLU A 183 8.46 -5.14 0.26
N LYS A 184 9.34 -5.94 -0.34
CA LYS A 184 9.23 -6.43 -1.72
C LYS A 184 8.41 -7.72 -1.74
N PHE A 185 7.46 -7.85 -2.65
CA PHE A 185 6.59 -9.03 -2.71
C PHE A 185 7.28 -10.28 -3.19
N TRP A 186 8.30 -10.13 -4.01
CA TRP A 186 9.16 -11.22 -4.49
C TRP A 186 10.59 -10.70 -4.63
N LYS A 187 11.51 -11.63 -4.71
CA LYS A 187 12.89 -11.30 -5.08
C LYS A 187 12.96 -11.23 -6.61
N PRO A 188 13.62 -10.20 -7.18
CA PRO A 188 13.85 -10.14 -8.62
C PRO A 188 14.67 -11.31 -9.11
#